data_0efa2698c14fe0573965d5404fc10a00
#
_entry.id   0efa2698c14fe0573965d5404fc10a00
#
_cell.length_a   1.000
_cell.length_b   1.000
_cell.length_c   1.000
_cell.angle_alpha   90.00
_cell.angle_beta   90.00
_cell.angle_gamma   90.00
#
_symmetry.space_group_name_H-M   'P 1'
#
loop_
_entity.id
_entity.type
_entity.pdbx_description
1 polymer ?
#
loop_
_entity_poly.entity_id
_entity_poly.type
_entity_poly.pdbx_seq_one_letter_code
_entity_poly.pdbx_strand_id
1 'polypeptide(L)'
;MPTDQPTLLFLHGFAESREVWIDFTRPFPDAYRLLVPNLLGHGTNREPVPDYSMEAQARYLIQYLNRQHAPDPVLVVGHSMGGYVALALAERYPDRVAGLVLLNSTALADTDEKRQNREKNISFVERHGLQKFMESFVRPLFAPANRERLPEALALLEDIAKATPEATIAGALRAMAARPNRTAVLRGARFPVLLIAGKHDVAVPLADSVAQAALAPTATALFLEGSGHQAYLEQPQATRRAVLALAAAVFGG
;
A
#
# COMPACT_ATOMS: atom_id res chain seq x y z
N MET A 1 22.84 -2.13 -15.41
CA MET A 1 22.68 -1.73 -13.99
C MET A 1 23.33 -2.81 -13.15
N PRO A 2 24.05 -2.49 -12.05
CA PRO A 2 24.63 -3.52 -11.19
C PRO A 2 23.50 -4.45 -10.71
N THR A 3 23.72 -5.76 -10.85
CA THR A 3 22.72 -6.79 -10.51
C THR A 3 22.52 -6.96 -9.00
N ASP A 4 23.40 -6.35 -8.19
CA ASP A 4 23.45 -6.56 -6.73
C ASP A 4 22.94 -5.37 -5.90
N GLN A 5 22.34 -4.36 -6.56
CA GLN A 5 21.85 -3.17 -5.86
C GLN A 5 20.62 -3.50 -5.02
N PRO A 6 20.61 -3.19 -3.68
CA PRO A 6 19.45 -3.42 -2.81
C PRO A 6 18.18 -2.82 -3.38
N THR A 7 17.11 -3.61 -3.40
CA THR A 7 15.87 -3.23 -4.08
C THR A 7 14.75 -2.92 -3.10
N LEU A 8 14.10 -1.77 -3.28
CA LEU A 8 12.87 -1.37 -2.61
C LEU A 8 11.70 -1.48 -3.59
N LEU A 9 10.67 -2.22 -3.20
CA LEU A 9 9.45 -2.44 -3.99
C LEU A 9 8.30 -1.62 -3.37
N PHE A 10 7.79 -0.63 -4.09
CA PHE A 10 6.70 0.23 -3.65
C PHE A 10 5.36 -0.19 -4.27
N LEU A 11 4.37 -0.48 -3.43
CA LEU A 11 3.04 -0.93 -3.82
C LEU A 11 2.00 0.10 -3.42
N HIS A 12 1.26 0.60 -4.40
CA HIS A 12 0.24 1.63 -4.22
C HIS A 12 -1.06 1.07 -3.62
N GLY A 13 -1.95 1.96 -3.17
CA GLY A 13 -3.25 1.65 -2.59
C GLY A 13 -4.36 1.39 -3.62
N PHE A 14 -5.58 1.25 -3.09
CA PHE A 14 -6.80 1.10 -3.88
C PHE A 14 -7.10 2.38 -4.67
N ALA A 15 -7.47 2.21 -5.93
CA ALA A 15 -7.74 3.31 -6.88
C ALA A 15 -6.55 4.27 -7.06
N GLU A 16 -5.35 3.83 -6.74
CA GLU A 16 -4.09 4.54 -6.99
C GLU A 16 -3.32 3.88 -8.14
N SER A 17 -2.15 4.44 -8.46
CA SER A 17 -1.21 3.90 -9.44
C SER A 17 0.23 4.26 -9.05
N ARG A 18 1.21 3.76 -9.81
CA ARG A 18 2.63 4.06 -9.55
C ARG A 18 2.95 5.55 -9.45
N GLU A 19 2.15 6.38 -10.08
CA GLU A 19 2.34 7.83 -10.16
C GLU A 19 2.35 8.50 -8.78
N VAL A 20 1.65 7.94 -7.78
CA VAL A 20 1.63 8.47 -6.41
C VAL A 20 2.99 8.42 -5.73
N TRP A 21 3.90 7.58 -6.22
CA TRP A 21 5.23 7.38 -5.65
C TRP A 21 6.30 8.27 -6.28
N ILE A 22 6.04 8.94 -7.41
CA ILE A 22 7.06 9.68 -8.19
C ILE A 22 7.79 10.70 -7.32
N ASP A 23 7.06 11.61 -6.70
CA ASP A 23 7.66 12.68 -5.87
C ASP A 23 8.16 12.15 -4.53
N PHE A 24 7.51 11.12 -4.00
CA PHE A 24 7.93 10.50 -2.76
C PHE A 24 9.29 9.80 -2.90
N THR A 25 9.51 9.12 -4.02
CA THR A 25 10.73 8.33 -4.26
C THR A 25 11.89 9.13 -4.85
N ARG A 26 11.62 10.28 -5.48
CA ARG A 26 12.65 11.13 -6.11
C ARG A 26 13.87 11.44 -5.22
N PRO A 27 13.73 11.72 -3.90
CA PRO A 27 14.87 11.99 -3.03
C PRO A 27 15.52 10.75 -2.42
N PHE A 28 15.17 9.53 -2.88
CA PHE A 28 15.86 8.32 -2.40
C PHE A 28 17.28 8.25 -2.98
N PRO A 29 18.26 7.76 -2.19
CA PRO A 29 19.64 7.61 -2.67
C PRO A 29 19.75 6.65 -3.84
N ASP A 30 20.68 6.93 -4.77
CA ASP A 30 21.00 6.06 -5.90
C ASP A 30 21.60 4.70 -5.48
N ALA A 31 21.95 4.54 -4.19
CA ALA A 31 22.36 3.27 -3.62
C ALA A 31 21.25 2.19 -3.65
N TYR A 32 19.99 2.59 -3.78
CA TYR A 32 18.85 1.69 -3.84
C TYR A 32 18.24 1.65 -5.23
N ARG A 33 17.91 0.45 -5.67
CA ARG A 33 17.06 0.26 -6.84
C ARG A 33 15.60 0.38 -6.43
N LEU A 34 14.85 1.27 -7.07
CA LEU A 34 13.44 1.50 -6.76
C LEU A 34 12.56 0.85 -7.84
N LEU A 35 11.72 -0.09 -7.45
CA LEU A 35 10.73 -0.73 -8.29
C LEU A 35 9.33 -0.28 -7.87
N VAL A 36 8.60 0.28 -8.82
CA VAL A 36 7.28 0.88 -8.59
C VAL A 36 6.31 0.36 -9.65
N PRO A 37 5.82 -0.90 -9.53
CA PRO A 37 4.86 -1.45 -10.48
C PRO A 37 3.47 -0.86 -10.29
N ASN A 38 2.68 -0.83 -11.36
CA ASN A 38 1.24 -0.79 -11.24
C ASN A 38 0.71 -2.18 -10.89
N LEU A 39 -0.16 -2.27 -9.89
CA LEU A 39 -0.87 -3.50 -9.55
C LEU A 39 -1.84 -3.88 -10.69
N LEU A 40 -2.25 -5.15 -10.74
CA LEU A 40 -3.18 -5.64 -11.75
C LEU A 40 -4.47 -4.79 -11.78
N GLY A 41 -4.84 -4.37 -12.98
CA GLY A 41 -5.99 -3.53 -13.25
C GLY A 41 -5.76 -2.02 -13.07
N HIS A 42 -4.62 -1.58 -12.53
CA HIS A 42 -4.36 -0.18 -12.19
C HIS A 42 -3.33 0.49 -13.12
N GLY A 43 -3.40 1.81 -13.21
CA GLY A 43 -2.46 2.63 -13.97
C GLY A 43 -2.33 2.19 -15.44
N THR A 44 -1.13 1.90 -15.90
CA THR A 44 -0.88 1.36 -17.26
C THR A 44 -1.13 -0.15 -17.38
N ASN A 45 -1.41 -0.85 -16.27
CA ASN A 45 -1.73 -2.28 -16.23
C ASN A 45 -3.25 -2.50 -16.16
N ARG A 46 -4.00 -1.89 -17.12
CA ARG A 46 -5.46 -1.76 -17.12
C ARG A 46 -6.21 -2.94 -17.73
N GLU A 47 -5.51 -3.92 -18.27
CA GLU A 47 -6.18 -5.09 -18.83
C GLU A 47 -7.06 -5.76 -17.78
N PRO A 48 -8.28 -6.14 -18.15
CA PRO A 48 -9.17 -6.87 -17.27
C PRO A 48 -8.50 -8.16 -16.80
N VAL A 49 -8.56 -8.41 -15.49
CA VAL A 49 -8.02 -9.65 -14.91
C VAL A 49 -9.17 -10.47 -14.32
N PRO A 50 -9.10 -11.80 -14.42
CA PRO A 50 -10.15 -12.66 -13.85
C PRO A 50 -10.11 -12.71 -12.32
N ASP A 51 -9.00 -12.33 -11.72
CA ASP A 51 -8.75 -12.44 -10.27
C ASP A 51 -7.97 -11.22 -9.76
N TYR A 52 -8.60 -10.42 -8.92
CA TYR A 52 -8.01 -9.26 -8.24
C TYR A 52 -7.54 -9.59 -6.81
N SER A 53 -7.56 -10.87 -6.38
CA SER A 53 -7.17 -11.27 -5.04
C SER A 53 -5.76 -10.80 -4.68
N MET A 54 -5.50 -10.62 -3.39
CA MET A 54 -4.16 -10.25 -2.91
C MET A 54 -3.12 -11.31 -3.29
N GLU A 55 -3.55 -12.55 -3.40
CA GLU A 55 -2.74 -13.70 -3.86
C GLU A 55 -2.40 -13.60 -5.36
N ALA A 56 -3.35 -13.19 -6.19
CA ALA A 56 -3.11 -12.96 -7.63
C ALA A 56 -2.13 -11.79 -7.84
N GLN A 57 -2.31 -10.72 -7.09
CA GLN A 57 -1.40 -9.58 -7.07
C GLN A 57 0.02 -10.02 -6.64
N ALA A 58 0.14 -10.82 -5.59
CA ALA A 58 1.43 -11.33 -5.12
C ALA A 58 2.13 -12.22 -6.17
N ARG A 59 1.38 -13.10 -6.85
CA ARG A 59 1.93 -13.90 -7.97
C ARG A 59 2.43 -13.02 -9.12
N TYR A 60 1.66 -11.99 -9.47
CA TYR A 60 2.07 -11.00 -10.48
C TYR A 60 3.37 -10.30 -10.09
N LEU A 61 3.51 -9.88 -8.82
CA LEU A 61 4.72 -9.22 -8.33
C LEU A 61 5.95 -10.10 -8.41
N ILE A 62 5.85 -11.39 -8.11
CA ILE A 62 6.98 -12.34 -8.28
C ILE A 62 7.41 -12.41 -9.75
N GLN A 63 6.45 -12.50 -10.68
CA GLN A 63 6.77 -12.48 -12.10
C GLN A 63 7.38 -11.14 -12.54
N TYR A 64 6.90 -10.03 -11.96
CA TYR A 64 7.45 -8.69 -12.21
C TYR A 64 8.90 -8.60 -11.71
N LEU A 65 9.19 -9.01 -10.47
CA LEU A 65 10.55 -9.01 -9.89
C LEU A 65 11.51 -9.85 -10.75
N ASN A 66 11.07 -11.04 -11.18
CA ASN A 66 11.87 -11.91 -12.04
C ASN A 66 12.19 -11.26 -13.40
N ARG A 67 11.17 -10.63 -14.05
CA ARG A 67 11.39 -9.89 -15.32
C ARG A 67 12.30 -8.69 -15.15
N GLN A 68 12.30 -8.08 -13.97
CA GLN A 68 13.20 -6.97 -13.66
C GLN A 68 14.61 -7.44 -13.24
N HIS A 69 14.87 -8.74 -13.16
CA HIS A 69 16.12 -9.28 -12.60
C HIS A 69 16.46 -8.63 -11.26
N ALA A 70 15.44 -8.44 -10.40
CA ALA A 70 15.66 -7.86 -9.10
C ALA A 70 16.38 -8.87 -8.19
N PRO A 71 17.43 -8.45 -7.48
CA PRO A 71 18.08 -9.31 -6.50
C PRO A 71 17.12 -9.61 -5.34
N ASP A 72 17.23 -10.81 -4.81
CA ASP A 72 16.47 -11.25 -3.64
C ASP A 72 17.33 -11.22 -2.38
N PRO A 73 16.73 -10.98 -1.23
CA PRO A 73 15.34 -10.52 -1.03
C PRO A 73 15.17 -9.01 -1.21
N VAL A 74 13.91 -8.51 -1.34
CA VAL A 74 13.57 -7.08 -1.49
C VAL A 74 12.91 -6.51 -0.24
N LEU A 75 13.10 -5.20 0.03
CA LEU A 75 12.29 -4.48 1.00
C LEU A 75 10.98 -4.05 0.37
N VAL A 76 9.86 -4.50 0.94
CA VAL A 76 8.51 -4.21 0.40
C VAL A 76 7.85 -3.09 1.18
N VAL A 77 7.45 -2.02 0.49
CA VAL A 77 6.71 -0.88 1.04
C VAL A 77 5.30 -0.92 0.46
N GLY A 78 4.31 -1.27 1.27
CA GLY A 78 2.92 -1.37 0.83
C GLY A 78 2.02 -0.33 1.49
N HIS A 79 1.41 0.55 0.68
CA HIS A 79 0.40 1.49 1.13
C HIS A 79 -1.00 0.87 1.04
N SER A 80 -1.77 0.94 2.13
CA SER A 80 -3.19 0.54 2.15
C SER A 80 -3.40 -0.85 1.53
N MET A 81 -4.13 -0.99 0.43
CA MET A 81 -4.29 -2.24 -0.33
C MET A 81 -2.93 -2.84 -0.74
N GLY A 82 -1.94 -2.01 -1.10
CA GLY A 82 -0.58 -2.48 -1.38
C GLY A 82 0.07 -3.19 -0.19
N GLY A 83 -0.29 -2.82 1.05
CA GLY A 83 0.13 -3.53 2.25
C GLY A 83 -0.56 -4.90 2.41
N TYR A 84 -1.83 -5.04 1.98
CA TYR A 84 -2.50 -6.36 1.94
C TYR A 84 -1.81 -7.29 0.94
N VAL A 85 -1.41 -6.73 -0.22
CA VAL A 85 -0.65 -7.47 -1.24
C VAL A 85 0.75 -7.84 -0.72
N ALA A 86 1.43 -6.92 -0.03
CA ALA A 86 2.74 -7.16 0.58
C ALA A 86 2.69 -8.28 1.62
N LEU A 87 1.63 -8.35 2.43
CA LEU A 87 1.40 -9.44 3.38
C LEU A 87 1.15 -10.78 2.67
N ALA A 88 0.38 -10.79 1.58
CA ALA A 88 0.16 -11.98 0.77
C ALA A 88 1.47 -12.45 0.09
N LEU A 89 2.31 -11.51 -0.34
CA LEU A 89 3.64 -11.78 -0.87
C LEU A 89 4.54 -12.43 0.22
N ALA A 90 4.59 -11.84 1.40
CA ALA A 90 5.40 -12.33 2.52
C ALA A 90 4.93 -13.70 3.03
N GLU A 91 3.61 -13.96 3.02
CA GLU A 91 3.05 -15.27 3.37
C GLU A 91 3.47 -16.38 2.40
N ARG A 92 3.40 -16.09 1.09
CA ARG A 92 3.60 -17.11 0.05
C ARG A 92 5.06 -17.26 -0.39
N TYR A 93 5.83 -16.19 -0.25
CA TYR A 93 7.22 -16.11 -0.73
C TYR A 93 8.12 -15.42 0.31
N PRO A 94 8.20 -15.97 1.53
CA PRO A 94 8.92 -15.32 2.65
C PRO A 94 10.39 -15.05 2.33
N ASP A 95 11.04 -15.94 1.58
CA ASP A 95 12.46 -15.81 1.21
C ASP A 95 12.71 -14.66 0.20
N ARG A 96 11.65 -14.08 -0.38
CA ARG A 96 11.72 -12.93 -1.29
C ARG A 96 11.63 -11.58 -0.57
N VAL A 97 11.43 -11.57 0.77
CA VAL A 97 11.17 -10.38 1.57
C VAL A 97 12.27 -10.17 2.60
N ALA A 98 13.05 -9.10 2.41
CA ALA A 98 14.09 -8.66 3.35
C ALA A 98 13.56 -7.82 4.51
N GLY A 99 12.45 -7.13 4.28
CA GLY A 99 11.77 -6.29 5.26
C GLY A 99 10.39 -5.86 4.74
N LEU A 100 9.51 -5.47 5.63
CA LEU A 100 8.14 -5.11 5.32
C LEU A 100 7.77 -3.76 5.92
N VAL A 101 7.26 -2.84 5.10
CA VAL A 101 6.63 -1.60 5.56
C VAL A 101 5.14 -1.67 5.30
N LEU A 102 4.35 -1.61 6.36
CA LEU A 102 2.91 -1.42 6.30
C LEU A 102 2.60 0.07 6.50
N LEU A 103 2.37 0.77 5.41
CA LEU A 103 2.07 2.19 5.39
C LEU A 103 0.56 2.39 5.32
N ASN A 104 -0.05 2.88 6.41
CA ASN A 104 -1.51 3.03 6.54
C ASN A 104 -2.26 1.75 6.12
N SER A 105 -1.81 0.60 6.62
CA SER A 105 -2.32 -0.71 6.23
C SER A 105 -2.54 -1.63 7.42
N THR A 106 -3.20 -2.76 7.20
CA THR A 106 -3.54 -3.71 8.25
C THR A 106 -3.39 -5.17 7.80
N ALA A 107 -2.98 -6.04 8.72
CA ALA A 107 -2.97 -7.49 8.53
C ALA A 107 -4.32 -8.14 8.89
N LEU A 108 -5.27 -7.36 9.42
CA LEU A 108 -6.59 -7.85 9.78
C LEU A 108 -7.46 -8.09 8.53
N ALA A 109 -8.33 -9.08 8.59
CA ALA A 109 -9.45 -9.20 7.67
C ALA A 109 -10.44 -8.05 7.87
N ASP A 110 -11.27 -7.78 6.86
CA ASP A 110 -12.39 -6.87 7.04
C ASP A 110 -13.40 -7.42 8.06
N THR A 111 -13.94 -6.54 8.90
CA THR A 111 -15.13 -6.83 9.71
C THR A 111 -16.35 -6.97 8.81
N ASP A 112 -17.45 -7.53 9.34
CA ASP A 112 -18.70 -7.63 8.60
C ASP A 112 -19.20 -6.24 8.14
N GLU A 113 -19.06 -5.24 8.98
CA GLU A 113 -19.40 -3.85 8.65
C GLU A 113 -18.54 -3.32 7.48
N LYS A 114 -17.22 -3.54 7.53
CA LYS A 114 -16.32 -3.13 6.43
C LYS A 114 -16.67 -3.85 5.13
N ARG A 115 -16.98 -5.16 5.19
CA ARG A 115 -17.43 -5.93 4.01
C ARG A 115 -18.72 -5.36 3.42
N GLN A 116 -19.71 -5.09 4.26
CA GLN A 116 -20.96 -4.47 3.83
C GLN A 116 -20.75 -3.08 3.21
N ASN A 117 -19.84 -2.28 3.78
CA ASN A 117 -19.52 -0.97 3.22
C ASN A 117 -18.87 -1.07 1.84
N ARG A 118 -18.02 -2.10 1.61
CA ARG A 118 -17.46 -2.32 0.27
C ARG A 118 -18.54 -2.70 -0.75
N GLU A 119 -19.51 -3.54 -0.40
CA GLU A 119 -20.64 -3.87 -1.29
C GLU A 119 -21.52 -2.64 -1.57
N LYS A 120 -21.76 -1.79 -0.56
CA LYS A 120 -22.46 -0.51 -0.76
C LYS A 120 -21.69 0.40 -1.73
N ASN A 121 -20.35 0.45 -1.63
CA ASN A 121 -19.53 1.24 -2.51
C ASN A 121 -19.58 0.72 -3.96
N ILE A 122 -19.53 -0.61 -4.16
CA ILE A 122 -19.72 -1.22 -5.48
C ILE A 122 -21.08 -0.81 -6.06
N SER A 123 -22.15 -1.02 -5.29
CA SER A 123 -23.51 -0.64 -5.71
C SER A 123 -23.66 0.87 -5.95
N PHE A 124 -22.90 1.70 -5.25
CA PHE A 124 -22.88 3.14 -5.49
C PHE A 124 -22.22 3.48 -6.83
N VAL A 125 -21.06 2.88 -7.13
CA VAL A 125 -20.36 3.06 -8.41
C VAL A 125 -21.26 2.62 -9.57
N GLU A 126 -21.88 1.44 -9.48
CA GLU A 126 -22.78 0.91 -10.51
C GLU A 126 -24.00 1.83 -10.79
N ARG A 127 -24.52 2.51 -9.78
CA ARG A 127 -25.71 3.37 -9.90
C ARG A 127 -25.39 4.82 -10.24
N HIS A 128 -24.28 5.35 -9.74
CA HIS A 128 -24.01 6.79 -9.77
C HIS A 128 -22.73 7.14 -10.53
N GLY A 129 -21.96 6.11 -10.95
CA GLY A 129 -20.70 6.26 -11.65
C GLY A 129 -19.51 6.50 -10.74
N LEU A 130 -18.35 6.16 -11.26
CA LEU A 130 -17.06 6.23 -10.56
C LEU A 130 -16.69 7.65 -10.14
N GLN A 131 -16.96 8.65 -10.97
CA GLN A 131 -16.59 10.03 -10.67
C GLN A 131 -17.20 10.51 -9.36
N LYS A 132 -18.52 10.33 -9.15
CA LYS A 132 -19.19 10.74 -7.91
C LYS A 132 -18.68 9.99 -6.69
N PHE A 133 -18.36 8.71 -6.87
CA PHE A 133 -17.79 7.91 -5.80
C PHE A 133 -16.42 8.47 -5.38
N MET A 134 -15.52 8.74 -6.32
CA MET A 134 -14.17 9.20 -6.02
C MET A 134 -14.14 10.61 -5.41
N GLU A 135 -15.02 11.51 -5.82
CA GLU A 135 -15.18 12.83 -5.19
C GLU A 135 -15.50 12.73 -3.69
N SER A 136 -16.30 11.74 -3.30
CA SER A 136 -16.65 11.51 -1.89
C SER A 136 -15.64 10.64 -1.14
N PHE A 137 -14.85 9.82 -1.84
CA PHE A 137 -13.94 8.84 -1.27
C PHE A 137 -12.56 9.41 -0.97
N VAL A 138 -11.96 10.17 -1.89
CA VAL A 138 -10.56 10.59 -1.79
C VAL A 138 -10.34 11.65 -0.70
N ARG A 139 -11.15 12.70 -0.68
CA ARG A 139 -10.96 13.83 0.25
C ARG A 139 -10.96 13.43 1.74
N PRO A 140 -11.84 12.54 2.23
CA PRO A 140 -11.82 12.08 3.63
C PRO A 140 -10.55 11.31 4.04
N LEU A 141 -9.78 10.75 3.10
CA LEU A 141 -8.54 10.02 3.37
C LEU A 141 -7.43 10.94 3.91
N PHE A 142 -7.49 12.23 3.64
CA PHE A 142 -6.54 13.20 4.20
C PHE A 142 -6.98 13.66 5.59
N ALA A 143 -6.00 13.94 6.47
CA ALA A 143 -6.27 14.63 7.71
C ALA A 143 -6.98 15.97 7.45
N PRO A 144 -7.96 16.38 8.28
CA PRO A 144 -8.75 17.59 8.04
C PRO A 144 -7.91 18.85 7.73
N ALA A 145 -6.83 19.07 8.48
CA ALA A 145 -5.95 20.21 8.30
C ALA A 145 -5.16 20.18 6.96
N ASN A 146 -5.02 19.03 6.33
CA ASN A 146 -4.25 18.88 5.09
C ASN A 146 -5.11 19.03 3.83
N ARG A 147 -6.44 18.92 3.94
CA ARG A 147 -7.36 19.00 2.80
C ARG A 147 -7.28 20.31 2.03
N GLU A 148 -6.99 21.40 2.74
CA GLU A 148 -6.82 22.73 2.13
C GLU A 148 -5.33 23.06 1.83
N ARG A 149 -4.40 22.34 2.49
CA ARG A 149 -2.96 22.58 2.33
C ARG A 149 -2.34 21.80 1.18
N LEU A 150 -2.98 20.71 0.75
CA LEU A 150 -2.45 19.79 -0.26
C LEU A 150 -3.41 19.61 -1.44
N PRO A 151 -3.87 20.70 -2.11
CA PRO A 151 -4.83 20.61 -3.19
C PRO A 151 -4.28 19.83 -4.40
N GLU A 152 -2.98 19.93 -4.69
CA GLU A 152 -2.34 19.22 -5.79
C GLU A 152 -2.29 17.71 -5.53
N ALA A 153 -2.02 17.28 -4.29
CA ALA A 153 -2.03 15.87 -3.91
C ALA A 153 -3.44 15.28 -3.98
N LEU A 154 -4.46 16.05 -3.56
CA LEU A 154 -5.86 15.65 -3.71
C LEU A 154 -6.24 15.49 -5.18
N ALA A 155 -5.93 16.48 -6.02
CA ALA A 155 -6.21 16.43 -7.46
C ALA A 155 -5.52 15.24 -8.13
N LEU A 156 -4.25 14.99 -7.82
CA LEU A 156 -3.51 13.83 -8.33
C LEU A 156 -4.24 12.51 -8.03
N LEU A 157 -4.65 12.30 -6.76
CA LEU A 157 -5.34 11.06 -6.37
C LEU A 157 -6.72 10.95 -7.02
N GLU A 158 -7.47 12.05 -7.11
CA GLU A 158 -8.75 12.07 -7.79
C GLU A 158 -8.63 11.74 -9.28
N ASP A 159 -7.65 12.30 -9.97
CA ASP A 159 -7.42 12.07 -11.40
C ASP A 159 -7.02 10.60 -11.67
N ILE A 160 -6.12 10.05 -10.86
CA ILE A 160 -5.72 8.64 -10.95
C ILE A 160 -6.93 7.74 -10.69
N ALA A 161 -7.69 8.03 -9.65
CA ALA A 161 -8.83 7.24 -9.24
C ALA A 161 -9.94 7.24 -10.31
N LYS A 162 -10.26 8.41 -10.88
CA LYS A 162 -11.24 8.56 -11.97
C LYS A 162 -10.80 7.87 -13.27
N ALA A 163 -9.49 7.74 -13.48
CA ALA A 163 -8.93 7.04 -14.65
C ALA A 163 -8.88 5.51 -14.50
N THR A 164 -9.15 4.97 -13.30
CA THR A 164 -9.13 3.53 -13.05
C THR A 164 -10.43 2.89 -13.57
N PRO A 165 -10.39 1.76 -14.31
CA PRO A 165 -11.60 1.13 -14.83
C PRO A 165 -12.57 0.71 -13.70
N GLU A 166 -13.88 0.90 -13.91
CA GLU A 166 -14.91 0.53 -12.91
C GLU A 166 -14.88 -0.96 -12.55
N ALA A 167 -14.56 -1.83 -13.52
CA ALA A 167 -14.39 -3.26 -13.28
C ALA A 167 -13.24 -3.54 -12.30
N THR A 168 -12.14 -2.77 -12.39
CA THR A 168 -11.02 -2.84 -11.45
C THR A 168 -11.45 -2.39 -10.06
N ILE A 169 -12.19 -1.29 -9.96
CA ILE A 169 -12.69 -0.77 -8.68
C ILE A 169 -13.57 -1.82 -7.99
N ALA A 170 -14.56 -2.37 -8.70
CA ALA A 170 -15.43 -3.40 -8.16
C ALA A 170 -14.65 -4.68 -7.79
N GLY A 171 -13.77 -5.15 -8.67
CA GLY A 171 -12.93 -6.32 -8.44
C GLY A 171 -12.01 -6.17 -7.23
N ALA A 172 -11.33 -5.02 -7.09
CA ALA A 172 -10.46 -4.72 -5.97
C ALA A 172 -11.25 -4.60 -4.65
N LEU A 173 -12.44 -3.97 -4.65
CA LEU A 173 -13.31 -3.89 -3.46
C LEU A 173 -13.72 -5.30 -2.99
N ARG A 174 -14.14 -6.18 -3.90
CA ARG A 174 -14.48 -7.58 -3.59
C ARG A 174 -13.25 -8.35 -3.06
N ALA A 175 -12.10 -8.18 -3.69
CA ALA A 175 -10.86 -8.83 -3.27
C ALA A 175 -10.41 -8.37 -1.87
N MET A 176 -10.54 -7.09 -1.56
CA MET A 176 -10.25 -6.56 -0.22
C MET A 176 -11.25 -7.09 0.81
N ALA A 177 -12.55 -7.20 0.47
CA ALA A 177 -13.57 -7.77 1.37
C ALA A 177 -13.31 -9.25 1.70
N ALA A 178 -12.82 -10.01 0.72
CA ALA A 178 -12.57 -11.44 0.85
C ALA A 178 -11.21 -11.80 1.45
N ARG A 179 -10.29 -10.83 1.62
CA ARG A 179 -8.93 -11.12 2.10
C ARG A 179 -8.94 -11.77 3.49
N PRO A 180 -8.13 -12.80 3.72
CA PRO A 180 -8.01 -13.43 5.04
C PRO A 180 -7.26 -12.54 6.03
N ASN A 181 -7.38 -12.88 7.32
CA ASN A 181 -6.55 -12.33 8.38
C ASN A 181 -5.12 -12.87 8.22
N ARG A 182 -4.14 -11.96 8.15
CA ARG A 182 -2.71 -12.27 7.99
C ARG A 182 -1.86 -11.85 9.19
N THR A 183 -2.45 -11.72 10.36
CA THR A 183 -1.67 -11.42 11.59
C THR A 183 -0.65 -12.49 11.91
N ALA A 184 -0.85 -13.73 11.46
CA ALA A 184 0.12 -14.81 11.57
C ALA A 184 1.44 -14.49 10.81
N VAL A 185 1.37 -13.78 9.70
CA VAL A 185 2.56 -13.33 8.95
C VAL A 185 3.41 -12.39 9.80
N LEU A 186 2.77 -11.46 10.52
CA LEU A 186 3.48 -10.56 11.42
C LEU A 186 4.11 -11.31 12.61
N ARG A 187 3.37 -12.24 13.23
CA ARG A 187 3.89 -13.03 14.35
C ARG A 187 5.06 -13.94 13.97
N GLY A 188 5.02 -14.48 12.77
CA GLY A 188 6.07 -15.36 12.23
C GLY A 188 7.15 -14.65 11.42
N ALA A 189 7.13 -13.31 11.37
CA ALA A 189 8.08 -12.54 10.55
C ALA A 189 9.53 -12.80 10.99
N ARG A 190 10.36 -13.22 10.04
CA ARG A 190 11.81 -13.39 10.20
C ARG A 190 12.59 -12.19 9.69
N PHE A 191 11.90 -11.16 9.25
CA PHE A 191 12.41 -9.91 8.72
C PHE A 191 11.86 -8.74 9.56
N PRO A 192 12.55 -7.59 9.58
CA PRO A 192 12.06 -6.41 10.27
C PRO A 192 10.76 -5.87 9.66
N VAL A 193 9.85 -5.40 10.52
CA VAL A 193 8.57 -4.82 10.13
C VAL A 193 8.50 -3.38 10.61
N LEU A 194 8.15 -2.46 9.72
CA LEU A 194 7.85 -1.07 10.03
C LEU A 194 6.37 -0.80 9.79
N LEU A 195 5.66 -0.33 10.81
CA LEU A 195 4.31 0.17 10.67
C LEU A 195 4.33 1.70 10.68
N ILE A 196 3.71 2.32 9.68
CA ILE A 196 3.52 3.77 9.63
C ILE A 196 2.02 4.04 9.55
N ALA A 197 1.50 4.83 10.47
CA ALA A 197 0.08 5.14 10.53
C ALA A 197 -0.16 6.62 10.89
N GLY A 198 -1.10 7.24 10.18
CA GLY A 198 -1.60 8.57 10.52
C GLY A 198 -2.63 8.51 11.65
N LYS A 199 -2.58 9.47 12.58
CA LYS A 199 -3.54 9.53 13.69
C LYS A 199 -4.97 9.86 13.24
N HIS A 200 -5.12 10.49 12.08
CA HIS A 200 -6.41 10.84 11.48
C HIS A 200 -6.84 9.88 10.36
N ASP A 201 -6.25 8.68 10.31
CA ASP A 201 -6.61 7.67 9.32
C ASP A 201 -8.03 7.13 9.56
N VAL A 202 -8.94 7.39 8.62
CA VAL A 202 -10.34 6.95 8.68
C VAL A 202 -10.54 5.56 8.06
N ALA A 203 -9.57 5.05 7.29
CA ALA A 203 -9.65 3.75 6.64
C ALA A 203 -9.04 2.63 7.49
N VAL A 204 -7.91 2.93 8.15
CA VAL A 204 -7.23 2.01 9.08
C VAL A 204 -7.14 2.69 10.45
N PRO A 205 -8.02 2.35 11.40
CA PRO A 205 -8.01 2.95 12.72
C PRO A 205 -6.66 2.84 13.42
N LEU A 206 -6.22 3.91 14.10
CA LEU A 206 -4.96 3.93 14.83
C LEU A 206 -4.84 2.78 15.83
N ALA A 207 -5.94 2.42 16.48
CA ALA A 207 -5.98 1.29 17.42
C ALA A 207 -5.57 -0.03 16.77
N ASP A 208 -5.98 -0.28 15.52
CA ASP A 208 -5.59 -1.46 14.76
C ASP A 208 -4.07 -1.45 14.48
N SER A 209 -3.53 -0.28 14.14
CA SER A 209 -2.09 -0.11 13.86
C SER A 209 -1.25 -0.31 15.13
N VAL A 210 -1.70 0.21 16.28
CA VAL A 210 -1.06 0.00 17.58
C VAL A 210 -1.07 -1.47 17.97
N ALA A 211 -2.22 -2.16 17.84
CA ALA A 211 -2.34 -3.57 18.15
C ALA A 211 -1.43 -4.44 17.28
N GLN A 212 -1.28 -4.11 16.00
CA GLN A 212 -0.41 -4.83 15.07
C GLN A 212 1.07 -4.65 15.36
N ALA A 213 1.48 -3.48 15.84
CA ALA A 213 2.88 -3.21 16.19
C ALA A 213 3.41 -4.18 17.27
N ALA A 214 2.52 -4.70 18.12
CA ALA A 214 2.87 -5.67 19.16
C ALA A 214 2.96 -7.12 18.65
N LEU A 215 2.64 -7.40 17.37
CA LEU A 215 2.58 -8.77 16.86
C LEU A 215 3.92 -9.26 16.31
N ALA A 216 4.68 -8.40 15.63
CA ALA A 216 5.93 -8.81 15.02
C ALA A 216 7.09 -8.75 16.03
N PRO A 217 7.97 -9.78 16.07
CA PRO A 217 9.10 -9.82 17.01
C PRO A 217 10.06 -8.64 16.88
N THR A 218 10.21 -8.11 15.66
CA THR A 218 11.11 -7.00 15.33
C THR A 218 10.33 -5.86 14.67
N ALA A 219 9.28 -5.38 15.35
CA ALA A 219 8.47 -4.27 14.86
C ALA A 219 9.00 -2.92 15.32
N THR A 220 9.00 -1.96 14.40
CA THR A 220 9.09 -0.53 14.69
C THR A 220 7.80 0.13 14.25
N ALA A 221 7.30 1.11 14.99
CA ALA A 221 6.10 1.85 14.62
C ALA A 221 6.35 3.36 14.61
N LEU A 222 5.83 4.04 13.60
CA LEU A 222 5.79 5.48 13.48
C LEU A 222 4.34 5.95 13.39
N PHE A 223 3.89 6.68 14.41
CA PHE A 223 2.56 7.29 14.41
C PHE A 223 2.67 8.78 14.10
N LEU A 224 2.05 9.21 13.01
CA LEU A 224 2.15 10.57 12.48
C LEU A 224 0.96 11.41 12.93
N GLU A 225 1.22 12.39 13.78
CA GLU A 225 0.22 13.27 14.40
C GLU A 225 -0.63 14.02 13.38
N GLY A 226 -0.02 14.58 12.36
CA GLY A 226 -0.67 15.42 11.35
C GLY A 226 -1.02 14.69 10.05
N SER A 227 -1.23 13.38 10.09
CA SER A 227 -1.53 12.59 8.90
C SER A 227 -2.83 11.81 9.02
N GLY A 228 -3.55 11.70 7.90
CA GLY A 228 -4.62 10.75 7.67
C GLY A 228 -4.09 9.47 7.04
N HIS A 229 -4.81 8.99 6.03
CA HIS A 229 -4.49 7.74 5.31
C HIS A 229 -3.34 7.89 4.30
N GLN A 230 -2.98 9.10 3.91
CA GLN A 230 -2.02 9.41 2.85
C GLN A 230 -0.67 9.89 3.42
N ALA A 231 -0.10 9.16 4.38
CA ALA A 231 1.08 9.60 5.12
C ALA A 231 2.29 9.94 4.23
N TYR A 232 2.45 9.26 3.09
CA TYR A 232 3.51 9.53 2.12
C TYR A 232 3.34 10.86 1.35
N LEU A 233 2.10 11.41 1.29
CA LEU A 233 1.79 12.74 0.75
C LEU A 233 1.69 13.80 1.84
N GLU A 234 1.14 13.44 2.98
CA GLU A 234 0.84 14.38 4.06
C GLU A 234 2.06 14.72 4.92
N GLN A 235 2.91 13.74 5.20
CA GLN A 235 4.16 13.90 5.97
C GLN A 235 5.34 13.16 5.27
N PRO A 236 5.68 13.51 4.02
CA PRO A 236 6.61 12.75 3.19
C PRO A 236 8.02 12.64 3.77
N GLN A 237 8.54 13.69 4.44
CA GLN A 237 9.88 13.64 4.99
C GLN A 237 10.00 12.65 6.16
N ALA A 238 9.02 12.65 7.08
CA ALA A 238 9.01 11.73 8.22
C ALA A 238 8.83 10.28 7.75
N THR A 239 7.89 10.06 6.83
CA THR A 239 7.62 8.75 6.21
C THR A 239 8.86 8.22 5.49
N ARG A 240 9.50 9.05 4.67
CA ARG A 240 10.71 8.66 3.91
C ARG A 240 11.87 8.32 4.84
N ARG A 241 12.14 9.14 5.87
CA ARG A 241 13.20 8.86 6.85
C ARG A 241 13.02 7.50 7.52
N ALA A 242 11.80 7.15 7.90
CA ALA A 242 11.50 5.86 8.52
C ALA A 242 11.74 4.69 7.55
N VAL A 243 11.30 4.83 6.29
CA VAL A 243 11.56 3.81 5.25
C VAL A 243 13.05 3.64 4.99
N LEU A 244 13.81 4.75 4.86
CA LEU A 244 15.25 4.71 4.63
C LEU A 244 16.01 4.14 5.84
N ALA A 245 15.58 4.43 7.07
CA ALA A 245 16.17 3.85 8.27
C ALA A 245 16.00 2.32 8.30
N LEU A 246 14.80 1.81 7.91
CA LEU A 246 14.61 0.38 7.78
C LEU A 246 15.44 -0.21 6.64
N ALA A 247 15.52 0.45 5.49
CA ALA A 247 16.34 0.00 4.36
C ALA A 247 17.83 -0.11 4.75
N ALA A 248 18.36 0.88 5.48
CA ALA A 248 19.72 0.84 5.99
C ALA A 248 19.92 -0.32 6.99
N ALA A 249 18.98 -0.56 7.89
CA ALA A 249 19.05 -1.67 8.84
C ALA A 249 18.99 -3.06 8.16
N VAL A 250 18.27 -3.16 7.03
CA VAL A 250 18.11 -4.41 6.28
C VAL A 250 19.30 -4.71 5.37
N PHE A 251 19.85 -3.69 4.72
CA PHE A 251 20.87 -3.85 3.66
C PHE A 251 22.23 -3.24 3.99
N GLY A 252 22.32 -2.42 5.04
CA GLY A 252 23.50 -1.64 5.37
C GLY A 252 24.31 -2.20 6.53
N GLY A 253 24.29 -3.56 6.68
CA GLY A 253 25.11 -4.26 7.66
C GLY A 253 26.61 -4.15 7.38
#